data_16dac2a8b6463ec8933c1e1afd0504ea
#
_entry.id   16dac2a8b6463ec8933c1e1afd0504ea
#
_cell.length_a   1.000
_cell.length_b   1.000
_cell.length_c   1.000
_cell.angle_alpha   90.00
_cell.angle_beta   90.00
_cell.angle_gamma   90.00
#
_symmetry.space_group_name_H-M   'P 1'
#
loop_
_entity.id
_entity.type
_entity.pdbx_description
1 polymer ?
#
loop_
_entity_poly.entity_id
_entity_poly.type
_entity_poly.pdbx_seq_one_letter_code
_entity_poly.pdbx_strand_id
1 'polypeptide(L)'
;MMSSRCSAAFSVEPKTLAMGVGAGTIFAHSSGSAPAAIAIIRITGDLAFEAGAAMAGSLPEPRQAALRTLRGNDGELLDEALLLCFVAPASSTGEDLVEFHCHGSRAVIARILAELGQMPGLREAFPGEFTRRAFENGKIDLTGAEGLADLLEAETEGQRRAALAVAGGALRRQAELWRERLMTLSARAEAAIDYDDEDSTQVDAEALAGEAGELRAELEEWLARPRADLLRNGLRVLVAGPPNAGKSSLFNALVEDDKAIVTAIAGTTRDVIEVPVAIGGISLIMVDTAGIRESDDPIESEGIARAIRQIEAADLLLWLGSPGEMPIHRKILLVHPKADLGQSSAEAAIRVSATTGEGVADLRERILVEAAGLLPAPNLIALNYRQATALGDAALALEDVRPSDLVLTAEALRAARAAMDRVTGRSGVEDLLDALFGRFCLGK
;
A
#
# COMPACT_ATOMS: atom_id res chain seq x y z
N MET A 1 -2.04 -45.99 33.83
CA MET A 1 -0.71 -45.81 33.22
C MET A 1 -0.81 -44.72 32.20
N MET A 2 -0.19 -43.59 32.53
CA MET A 2 -0.28 -42.31 31.83
C MET A 2 0.65 -42.29 30.63
N SER A 3 0.14 -41.88 29.50
CA SER A 3 0.95 -41.54 28.31
C SER A 3 0.91 -40.03 28.11
N SER A 4 1.99 -39.37 28.46
CA SER A 4 2.26 -37.96 28.22
C SER A 4 2.55 -37.72 26.74
N ARG A 5 1.72 -36.93 26.06
CA ARG A 5 2.04 -36.37 24.74
C ARG A 5 2.75 -35.01 24.93
N CYS A 6 3.98 -35.01 24.53
CA CYS A 6 4.83 -33.83 24.43
C CYS A 6 4.34 -32.95 23.28
N SER A 7 3.85 -31.76 23.60
CA SER A 7 3.53 -30.69 22.62
C SER A 7 4.78 -29.83 22.45
N ALA A 8 5.48 -29.99 21.35
CA ALA A 8 6.56 -29.12 20.97
C ALA A 8 5.97 -27.88 20.23
N ALA A 9 5.86 -26.78 20.95
CA ALA A 9 5.59 -25.48 20.36
C ALA A 9 6.87 -25.01 19.67
N PHE A 10 6.85 -24.93 18.35
CA PHE A 10 7.88 -24.22 17.58
C PHE A 10 7.64 -22.72 17.74
N SER A 11 8.39 -22.09 18.62
CA SER A 11 8.57 -20.64 18.65
C SER A 11 9.57 -20.27 17.58
N VAL A 12 9.11 -19.71 16.48
CA VAL A 12 9.97 -19.05 15.48
C VAL A 12 10.29 -17.66 16.02
N GLU A 13 11.49 -17.49 16.55
CA GLU A 13 12.03 -16.15 16.82
C GLU A 13 12.26 -15.43 15.48
N PRO A 14 11.87 -14.16 15.34
CA PRO A 14 12.23 -13.36 14.17
C PRO A 14 13.74 -13.07 14.23
N LYS A 15 14.52 -13.84 13.50
CA LYS A 15 15.91 -13.46 13.20
C LYS A 15 15.88 -12.22 12.32
N THR A 16 16.17 -11.08 12.90
CA THR A 16 16.54 -9.84 12.19
C THR A 16 17.86 -10.12 11.44
N LEU A 17 17.75 -10.62 10.21
CA LEU A 17 18.87 -10.69 9.29
C LEU A 17 18.90 -9.38 8.52
N ALA A 18 19.91 -8.55 8.76
CA ALA A 18 20.37 -7.55 7.81
C ALA A 18 20.83 -8.32 6.55
N MET A 19 19.91 -8.50 5.58
CA MET A 19 20.16 -9.27 4.37
C MET A 19 20.65 -8.33 3.29
N GLY A 20 21.95 -8.21 3.16
CA GLY A 20 22.53 -7.84 1.88
C GLY A 20 21.95 -8.80 0.83
N VAL A 21 21.37 -8.28 -0.25
CA VAL A 21 20.86 -9.08 -1.36
C VAL A 21 22.03 -9.89 -1.89
N GLY A 22 21.99 -11.19 -1.65
CA GLY A 22 23.06 -12.10 -2.03
C GLY A 22 23.08 -12.25 -3.54
N ALA A 23 24.25 -12.08 -4.14
CA ALA A 23 24.52 -12.53 -5.50
C ALA A 23 24.09 -14.00 -5.61
N GLY A 24 23.37 -14.35 -6.69
CA GLY A 24 22.95 -15.71 -6.96
C GLY A 24 21.59 -15.79 -7.63
N THR A 25 21.34 -16.92 -8.27
CA THR A 25 20.06 -17.18 -8.94
C THR A 25 19.01 -17.59 -7.92
N ILE A 26 17.84 -16.99 -8.00
CA ILE A 26 16.72 -17.28 -7.13
C ILE A 26 15.55 -17.90 -7.90
N PHE A 27 14.75 -18.69 -7.19
CA PHE A 27 13.52 -19.24 -7.73
C PHE A 27 12.39 -19.20 -6.72
N ALA A 28 11.16 -19.15 -7.18
CA ALA A 28 9.98 -19.25 -6.33
C ALA A 28 8.71 -19.63 -7.10
N HIS A 29 7.72 -20.13 -6.38
CA HIS A 29 6.34 -20.21 -6.82
C HIS A 29 5.73 -18.79 -6.80
N SER A 30 5.34 -18.29 -7.97
CA SER A 30 4.95 -16.88 -8.21
C SER A 30 3.48 -16.68 -8.59
N SER A 31 2.65 -17.69 -8.49
CA SER A 31 1.21 -17.62 -8.72
C SER A 31 0.41 -17.84 -7.43
N GLY A 32 -0.91 -17.79 -7.50
CA GLY A 32 -1.80 -18.04 -6.36
C GLY A 32 -1.58 -19.41 -5.71
N SER A 33 -2.10 -19.57 -4.50
CA SER A 33 -1.93 -20.81 -3.71
C SER A 33 -2.52 -22.04 -4.39
N ALA A 34 -1.83 -23.17 -4.28
CA ALA A 34 -2.29 -24.47 -4.77
C ALA A 34 -3.42 -25.06 -3.87
N PRO A 35 -4.40 -25.83 -4.45
CA PRO A 35 -4.44 -26.28 -5.84
C PRO A 35 -4.98 -25.21 -6.81
N ALA A 36 -4.40 -25.14 -8.00
CA ALA A 36 -4.81 -24.26 -9.09
C ALA A 36 -4.72 -25.01 -10.43
N ALA A 37 -5.30 -24.49 -11.50
CA ALA A 37 -5.14 -25.09 -12.83
C ALA A 37 -3.70 -24.94 -13.31
N ILE A 38 -3.10 -23.77 -13.11
CA ILE A 38 -1.73 -23.43 -13.52
C ILE A 38 -0.98 -22.85 -12.32
N ALA A 39 0.26 -23.25 -12.15
CA ALA A 39 1.23 -22.63 -11.27
C ALA A 39 2.39 -22.06 -12.08
N ILE A 40 2.89 -20.89 -11.67
CA ILE A 40 4.04 -20.26 -12.30
C ILE A 40 5.22 -20.34 -11.33
N ILE A 41 6.31 -20.97 -11.78
CA ILE A 41 7.58 -20.96 -11.05
C ILE A 41 8.54 -20.07 -11.85
N ARG A 42 9.13 -19.09 -11.15
CA ARG A 42 10.11 -18.15 -11.71
C ARG A 42 11.50 -18.46 -11.23
N ILE A 43 12.47 -18.30 -12.14
CA ILE A 43 13.90 -18.41 -11.87
C ILE A 43 14.53 -17.14 -12.42
N THR A 44 15.29 -16.37 -11.64
CA THR A 44 15.98 -15.16 -12.11
C THR A 44 17.40 -15.08 -11.59
N GLY A 45 18.31 -14.55 -12.40
CA GLY A 45 19.74 -14.40 -12.13
C GLY A 45 20.61 -15.09 -13.19
N ASP A 46 21.92 -15.06 -12.99
CA ASP A 46 22.92 -15.48 -13.97
C ASP A 46 22.78 -16.94 -14.43
N LEU A 47 22.30 -17.84 -13.55
CA LEU A 47 22.10 -19.26 -13.83
C LEU A 47 20.66 -19.60 -14.25
N ALA A 48 19.79 -18.61 -14.47
CA ALA A 48 18.37 -18.87 -14.75
C ALA A 48 18.17 -19.73 -16.01
N PHE A 49 18.90 -19.44 -17.09
CA PHE A 49 18.80 -20.21 -18.33
C PHE A 49 19.43 -21.60 -18.22
N GLU A 50 20.53 -21.72 -17.48
CA GLU A 50 21.16 -23.02 -17.24
C GLU A 50 20.24 -23.93 -16.43
N ALA A 51 19.64 -23.41 -15.35
CA ALA A 51 18.68 -24.14 -14.54
C ALA A 51 17.42 -24.54 -15.33
N GLY A 52 16.91 -23.61 -16.13
CA GLY A 52 15.77 -23.88 -17.00
C GLY A 52 16.05 -24.97 -18.03
N ALA A 53 17.23 -24.94 -18.67
CA ALA A 53 17.64 -25.93 -19.66
C ALA A 53 17.92 -27.29 -19.01
N ALA A 54 18.47 -27.34 -17.80
CA ALA A 54 18.72 -28.59 -17.09
C ALA A 54 17.42 -29.37 -16.85
N MET A 55 16.32 -28.70 -16.51
CA MET A 55 15.01 -29.33 -16.28
C MET A 55 14.23 -29.59 -17.57
N ALA A 56 14.32 -28.71 -18.56
CA ALA A 56 13.49 -28.77 -19.78
C ALA A 56 14.20 -29.35 -21.01
N GLY A 57 15.49 -29.66 -20.90
CA GLY A 57 16.34 -30.10 -22.01
C GLY A 57 16.72 -29.00 -23.00
N SER A 58 15.78 -28.13 -23.37
CA SER A 58 16.03 -26.99 -24.26
C SER A 58 15.07 -25.84 -23.94
N LEU A 59 15.57 -24.61 -23.97
CA LEU A 59 14.75 -23.42 -23.79
C LEU A 59 14.14 -22.95 -25.13
N PRO A 60 12.97 -22.29 -25.07
CA PRO A 60 12.44 -21.59 -26.24
C PRO A 60 13.23 -20.31 -26.54
N GLU A 61 13.06 -19.78 -27.76
CA GLU A 61 13.55 -18.45 -28.08
C GLU A 61 12.95 -17.40 -27.12
N PRO A 62 13.69 -16.36 -26.77
CA PRO A 62 13.21 -15.34 -25.83
C PRO A 62 11.85 -14.77 -26.23
N ARG A 63 10.94 -14.65 -25.25
CA ARG A 63 9.56 -14.17 -25.42
C ARG A 63 8.66 -15.04 -26.29
N GLN A 64 9.09 -16.25 -26.62
CA GLN A 64 8.25 -17.26 -27.26
C GLN A 64 7.86 -18.33 -26.25
N ALA A 65 6.60 -18.70 -26.25
CA ALA A 65 6.09 -19.76 -25.40
C ALA A 65 6.24 -21.11 -26.11
N ALA A 66 6.78 -22.11 -25.41
CA ALA A 66 6.87 -23.47 -25.94
C ALA A 66 6.58 -24.50 -24.84
N LEU A 67 5.81 -25.53 -25.21
CA LEU A 67 5.58 -26.69 -24.36
C LEU A 67 6.88 -27.50 -24.25
N ARG A 68 7.24 -27.86 -23.01
CA ARG A 68 8.41 -28.71 -22.71
C ARG A 68 8.07 -29.69 -21.61
N THR A 69 8.70 -30.85 -21.70
CA THR A 69 8.65 -31.85 -20.65
C THR A 69 9.70 -31.52 -19.59
N LEU A 70 9.27 -31.32 -18.37
CA LEU A 70 10.17 -31.11 -17.22
C LEU A 70 10.58 -32.44 -16.61
N ARG A 71 11.89 -32.61 -16.36
CA ARG A 71 12.48 -33.78 -15.75
C ARG A 71 13.32 -33.43 -14.56
N GLY A 72 13.34 -34.33 -13.57
CA GLY A 72 14.26 -34.28 -12.45
C GLY A 72 15.68 -34.70 -12.84
N ASN A 73 16.63 -34.50 -11.95
CA ASN A 73 18.04 -34.92 -12.14
C ASN A 73 18.20 -36.44 -12.31
N ASP A 74 17.25 -37.23 -11.85
CA ASP A 74 17.14 -38.66 -12.02
C ASP A 74 16.50 -39.11 -13.35
N GLY A 75 16.09 -38.12 -14.19
CA GLY A 75 15.40 -38.32 -15.44
C GLY A 75 13.89 -38.57 -15.32
N GLU A 76 13.34 -38.57 -14.08
CA GLU A 76 11.91 -38.73 -13.82
C GLU A 76 11.11 -37.62 -14.51
N LEU A 77 9.96 -37.96 -15.08
CA LEU A 77 9.00 -37.01 -15.61
C LEU A 77 8.32 -36.27 -14.45
N LEU A 78 8.50 -34.95 -14.38
CA LEU A 78 7.87 -34.13 -13.33
C LEU A 78 6.55 -33.53 -13.80
N ASP A 79 6.54 -32.94 -15.00
CA ASP A 79 5.37 -32.29 -15.58
C ASP A 79 5.60 -31.97 -17.08
N GLU A 80 4.54 -31.57 -17.78
CA GLU A 80 4.60 -30.87 -19.06
C GLU A 80 4.20 -29.39 -18.84
N ALA A 81 5.13 -28.48 -19.05
CA ALA A 81 4.95 -27.06 -18.75
C ALA A 81 5.15 -26.17 -19.97
N LEU A 82 4.44 -25.04 -20.00
CA LEU A 82 4.72 -23.97 -20.95
C LEU A 82 5.86 -23.12 -20.41
N LEU A 83 6.94 -22.99 -21.18
CA LEU A 83 8.12 -22.21 -20.81
C LEU A 83 8.15 -20.85 -21.51
N LEU A 84 8.61 -19.86 -20.78
CA LEU A 84 8.94 -18.52 -21.29
C LEU A 84 10.32 -18.11 -20.78
N CYS A 85 11.11 -17.47 -21.67
CA CYS A 85 12.43 -16.94 -21.35
C CYS A 85 12.49 -15.44 -21.62
N PHE A 86 13.19 -14.69 -20.76
CA PHE A 86 13.41 -13.26 -20.90
C PHE A 86 14.88 -12.95 -20.65
N VAL A 87 15.53 -12.33 -21.63
CA VAL A 87 16.95 -11.95 -21.56
C VAL A 87 17.10 -10.60 -20.89
N ALA A 88 18.09 -10.47 -20.01
CA ALA A 88 18.51 -9.20 -19.43
C ALA A 88 18.85 -8.14 -20.51
N PRO A 89 18.59 -6.87 -20.28
CA PRO A 89 17.82 -6.28 -19.19
C PRO A 89 16.30 -6.25 -19.45
N ALA A 90 15.79 -6.95 -20.48
CA ALA A 90 14.41 -6.87 -20.94
C ALA A 90 13.47 -7.88 -20.22
N SER A 91 13.69 -8.11 -18.94
CA SER A 91 12.85 -8.92 -18.04
C SER A 91 12.19 -8.05 -16.96
N SER A 92 11.34 -8.65 -16.13
CA SER A 92 10.69 -7.95 -15.00
C SER A 92 11.67 -7.61 -13.88
N THR A 93 12.70 -8.42 -13.66
CA THR A 93 13.76 -8.20 -12.67
C THR A 93 14.94 -7.41 -13.19
N GLY A 94 15.07 -7.29 -14.53
CA GLY A 94 16.27 -6.76 -15.19
C GLY A 94 17.39 -7.78 -15.38
N GLU A 95 17.23 -9.00 -14.87
CA GLU A 95 18.13 -10.15 -15.01
C GLU A 95 17.59 -11.14 -16.03
N ASP A 96 18.38 -12.17 -16.39
CA ASP A 96 17.84 -13.32 -17.11
C ASP A 96 16.75 -14.01 -16.28
N LEU A 97 15.64 -14.36 -16.93
CA LEU A 97 14.46 -14.90 -16.25
C LEU A 97 13.82 -16.02 -17.06
N VAL A 98 13.49 -17.12 -16.38
CA VAL A 98 12.73 -18.24 -16.93
C VAL A 98 11.45 -18.43 -16.13
N GLU A 99 10.34 -18.66 -16.81
CA GLU A 99 9.06 -19.02 -16.21
C GLU A 99 8.63 -20.40 -16.65
N PHE A 100 8.27 -21.26 -15.70
CA PHE A 100 7.59 -22.52 -15.90
C PHE A 100 6.12 -22.36 -15.55
N HIS A 101 5.23 -22.48 -16.53
CA HIS A 101 3.79 -22.53 -16.32
C HIS A 101 3.38 -24.00 -16.28
N CYS A 102 3.40 -24.59 -15.10
CA CYS A 102 3.16 -26.00 -14.83
C CYS A 102 1.75 -26.25 -14.26
N HIS A 103 1.37 -27.52 -14.09
CA HIS A 103 0.13 -27.85 -13.40
C HIS A 103 0.19 -27.45 -11.93
N GLY A 104 -0.87 -26.79 -11.44
CA GLY A 104 -0.92 -26.18 -10.12
C GLY A 104 -1.22 -27.17 -8.98
N SER A 105 -0.74 -28.40 -9.05
CA SER A 105 -0.85 -29.34 -7.93
C SER A 105 0.26 -29.12 -6.91
N ARG A 106 -0.04 -29.30 -5.63
CA ARG A 106 0.96 -29.15 -4.54
C ARG A 106 2.17 -30.09 -4.74
N ALA A 107 1.94 -31.30 -5.26
CA ALA A 107 3.00 -32.28 -5.48
C ALA A 107 3.95 -31.87 -6.62
N VAL A 108 3.42 -31.37 -7.74
CA VAL A 108 4.21 -30.89 -8.88
C VAL A 108 5.06 -29.70 -8.46
N ILE A 109 4.44 -28.68 -7.84
CA ILE A 109 5.14 -27.50 -7.35
C ILE A 109 6.28 -27.87 -6.40
N ALA A 110 5.97 -28.66 -5.37
CA ALA A 110 6.95 -29.08 -4.36
C ALA A 110 8.12 -29.85 -4.98
N ARG A 111 7.85 -30.73 -5.96
CA ARG A 111 8.89 -31.50 -6.63
C ARG A 111 9.79 -30.62 -7.50
N ILE A 112 9.23 -29.69 -8.28
CA ILE A 112 10.01 -28.77 -9.08
C ILE A 112 10.88 -27.85 -8.21
N LEU A 113 10.32 -27.28 -7.13
CA LEU A 113 11.09 -26.45 -6.20
C LEU A 113 12.21 -27.23 -5.52
N ALA A 114 11.97 -28.49 -5.14
CA ALA A 114 13.00 -29.34 -4.55
C ALA A 114 14.14 -29.66 -5.53
N GLU A 115 13.87 -29.88 -6.82
CA GLU A 115 14.88 -30.06 -7.85
C GLU A 115 15.73 -28.80 -8.06
N LEU A 116 15.08 -27.62 -8.16
CA LEU A 116 15.79 -26.35 -8.28
C LEU A 116 16.66 -26.07 -7.06
N GLY A 117 16.18 -26.40 -5.86
CA GLY A 117 16.92 -26.23 -4.60
C GLY A 117 18.17 -27.12 -4.46
N GLN A 118 18.28 -28.18 -5.24
CA GLN A 118 19.47 -29.04 -5.29
C GLN A 118 20.53 -28.55 -6.27
N MET A 119 20.19 -27.59 -7.17
CA MET A 119 21.13 -27.06 -8.15
C MET A 119 22.12 -26.10 -7.49
N PRO A 120 23.43 -26.27 -7.68
CA PRO A 120 24.44 -25.36 -7.13
C PRO A 120 24.22 -23.91 -7.58
N GLY A 121 24.29 -22.97 -6.66
CA GLY A 121 24.15 -21.53 -6.96
C GLY A 121 22.70 -21.03 -7.05
N LEU A 122 21.73 -21.93 -6.88
CA LEU A 122 20.32 -21.58 -6.77
C LEU A 122 19.85 -21.62 -5.31
N ARG A 123 18.93 -20.71 -4.97
CA ARG A 123 18.21 -20.74 -3.69
C ARG A 123 16.77 -20.27 -3.86
N GLU A 124 15.94 -20.64 -2.92
CA GLU A 124 14.59 -20.09 -2.85
C GLU A 124 14.64 -18.59 -2.52
N ALA A 125 13.76 -17.83 -3.19
CA ALA A 125 13.65 -16.39 -2.99
C ALA A 125 13.04 -16.06 -1.63
N PHE A 126 13.41 -14.92 -1.09
CA PHE A 126 12.69 -14.31 0.04
C PHE A 126 11.42 -13.59 -0.44
N PRO A 127 10.46 -13.34 0.46
CA PRO A 127 9.30 -12.50 0.14
C PRO A 127 9.75 -11.16 -0.46
N GLY A 128 9.15 -10.77 -1.61
CA GLY A 128 9.45 -9.51 -2.30
C GLY A 128 10.79 -9.43 -3.03
N GLU A 129 11.60 -10.48 -3.04
CA GLU A 129 12.96 -10.40 -3.61
C GLU A 129 12.98 -10.15 -5.11
N PHE A 130 12.03 -10.67 -5.87
CA PHE A 130 11.93 -10.38 -7.32
C PHE A 130 11.66 -8.88 -7.56
N THR A 131 10.76 -8.28 -6.79
CA THR A 131 10.43 -6.85 -6.87
C THR A 131 11.60 -5.99 -6.39
N ARG A 132 12.33 -6.44 -5.37
CA ARG A 132 13.54 -5.77 -4.89
C ARG A 132 14.62 -5.73 -5.96
N ARG A 133 14.90 -6.85 -6.65
CA ARG A 133 15.84 -6.89 -7.79
C ARG A 133 15.39 -5.99 -8.93
N ALA A 134 14.09 -5.96 -9.23
CA ALA A 134 13.54 -5.03 -10.20
C ALA A 134 13.83 -3.55 -9.81
N PHE A 135 13.73 -3.22 -8.54
CA PHE A 135 14.08 -1.89 -8.02
C PHE A 135 15.58 -1.61 -8.13
N GLU A 136 16.43 -2.53 -7.67
CA GLU A 136 17.91 -2.40 -7.71
C GLU A 136 18.42 -2.28 -9.15
N ASN A 137 17.80 -2.99 -10.09
CA ASN A 137 18.09 -2.93 -11.52
C ASN A 137 17.40 -1.78 -12.27
N GLY A 138 16.74 -0.85 -11.54
CA GLY A 138 16.11 0.34 -12.09
C GLY A 138 14.90 0.07 -13.00
N LYS A 139 14.29 -1.13 -12.94
CA LYS A 139 13.08 -1.48 -13.69
C LYS A 139 11.85 -0.78 -13.14
N ILE A 140 11.80 -0.64 -11.83
CA ILE A 140 10.81 0.13 -11.09
C ILE A 140 11.53 1.05 -10.09
N ASP A 141 10.90 2.14 -9.71
CA ASP A 141 11.33 2.97 -8.58
C ASP A 141 10.52 2.62 -7.32
N LEU A 142 10.82 3.29 -6.19
CA LEU A 142 10.13 3.03 -4.94
C LEU A 142 8.62 3.30 -5.04
N THR A 143 8.21 4.35 -5.77
CA THR A 143 6.78 4.66 -5.94
C THR A 143 6.07 3.58 -6.75
N GLY A 144 6.73 3.04 -7.78
CA GLY A 144 6.24 1.92 -8.58
C GLY A 144 6.11 0.63 -7.77
N ALA A 145 7.08 0.34 -6.87
CA ALA A 145 7.02 -0.80 -5.97
C ALA A 145 5.88 -0.66 -4.96
N GLU A 146 5.69 0.53 -4.36
CA GLU A 146 4.55 0.82 -3.48
C GLU A 146 3.21 0.64 -4.22
N GLY A 147 3.09 1.20 -5.44
CA GLY A 147 1.90 1.04 -6.27
C GLY A 147 1.63 -0.41 -6.66
N LEU A 148 2.67 -1.22 -6.89
CA LEU A 148 2.52 -2.65 -7.16
C LEU A 148 2.02 -3.41 -5.92
N ALA A 149 2.52 -3.08 -4.72
CA ALA A 149 2.02 -3.65 -3.48
C ALA A 149 0.53 -3.33 -3.28
N ASP A 150 0.16 -2.06 -3.42
CA ASP A 150 -1.22 -1.62 -3.31
C ASP A 150 -2.14 -2.26 -4.37
N LEU A 151 -1.62 -2.51 -5.59
CA LEU A 151 -2.38 -3.19 -6.65
C LEU A 151 -2.69 -4.65 -6.30
N LEU A 152 -1.76 -5.33 -5.65
CA LEU A 152 -1.93 -6.73 -5.22
C LEU A 152 -2.91 -6.86 -4.05
N GLU A 153 -2.99 -5.84 -3.20
CA GLU A 153 -3.90 -5.77 -2.05
C GLU A 153 -5.27 -5.14 -2.40
N ALA A 154 -5.44 -4.62 -3.63
CA ALA A 154 -6.64 -3.92 -4.03
C ALA A 154 -7.88 -4.83 -4.05
N GLU A 155 -8.88 -4.48 -3.27
CA GLU A 155 -10.17 -5.18 -3.12
C GLU A 155 -11.31 -4.44 -3.85
N THR A 156 -11.12 -3.15 -4.15
CA THR A 156 -12.11 -2.32 -4.83
C THR A 156 -11.58 -1.76 -6.15
N GLU A 157 -12.50 -1.41 -7.05
CA GLU A 157 -12.14 -0.80 -8.33
C GLU A 157 -11.45 0.57 -8.16
N GLY A 158 -11.82 1.32 -7.12
CA GLY A 158 -11.15 2.58 -6.77
C GLY A 158 -9.69 2.35 -6.39
N GLN A 159 -9.42 1.38 -5.50
CA GLN A 159 -8.07 0.98 -5.12
C GLN A 159 -7.26 0.50 -6.32
N ARG A 160 -7.82 -0.40 -7.14
CA ARG A 160 -7.16 -0.92 -8.34
C ARG A 160 -6.72 0.19 -9.30
N ARG A 161 -7.60 1.17 -9.58
CA ARG A 161 -7.28 2.28 -10.48
C ARG A 161 -6.18 3.18 -9.93
N ALA A 162 -6.28 3.55 -8.66
CA ALA A 162 -5.29 4.39 -8.01
C ALA A 162 -3.92 3.70 -7.98
N ALA A 163 -3.87 2.44 -7.54
CA ALA A 163 -2.65 1.65 -7.48
C ALA A 163 -2.02 1.45 -8.87
N LEU A 164 -2.82 1.17 -9.90
CA LEU A 164 -2.34 1.00 -11.27
C LEU A 164 -1.74 2.30 -11.84
N ALA A 165 -2.31 3.46 -11.52
CA ALA A 165 -1.78 4.75 -11.94
C ALA A 165 -0.39 5.01 -11.34
N VAL A 166 -0.20 4.70 -10.04
CA VAL A 166 1.08 4.84 -9.33
C VAL A 166 2.09 3.81 -9.84
N ALA A 167 1.71 2.53 -9.92
CA ALA A 167 2.55 1.46 -10.46
C ALA A 167 2.98 1.73 -11.93
N GLY A 168 2.10 2.39 -12.72
CA GLY A 168 2.40 2.85 -14.08
C GLY A 168 3.32 4.06 -14.16
N GLY A 169 3.89 4.51 -13.03
CA GLY A 169 4.90 5.57 -12.95
C GLY A 169 4.35 6.99 -13.10
N ALA A 170 3.07 7.21 -12.85
CA ALA A 170 2.49 8.55 -12.96
C ALA A 170 3.13 9.52 -11.95
N LEU A 171 3.31 9.10 -10.69
CA LEU A 171 3.99 9.91 -9.67
C LEU A 171 5.49 10.05 -9.96
N ARG A 172 6.14 8.97 -10.43
CA ARG A 172 7.55 9.02 -10.83
C ARG A 172 7.80 10.10 -11.87
N ARG A 173 7.00 10.15 -12.94
CA ARG A 173 7.15 11.17 -14.00
C ARG A 173 7.01 12.59 -13.45
N GLN A 174 6.05 12.80 -12.55
CA GLN A 174 5.86 14.12 -11.93
C GLN A 174 7.02 14.51 -11.01
N ALA A 175 7.49 13.58 -10.17
CA ALA A 175 8.64 13.80 -9.29
C ALA A 175 9.92 14.10 -10.09
N GLU A 176 10.10 13.48 -11.25
CA GLU A 176 11.23 13.73 -12.14
C GLU A 176 11.20 15.15 -12.73
N LEU A 177 10.02 15.66 -13.13
CA LEU A 177 9.85 17.05 -13.60
C LEU A 177 10.20 18.05 -12.49
N TRP A 178 9.75 17.83 -11.27
CA TRP A 178 10.12 18.70 -10.14
C TRP A 178 11.61 18.64 -9.84
N ARG A 179 12.19 17.46 -9.90
CA ARG A 179 13.63 17.25 -9.69
C ARG A 179 14.47 17.97 -10.75
N GLU A 180 14.09 17.91 -12.02
CA GLU A 180 14.76 18.63 -13.11
C GLU A 180 14.71 20.15 -12.88
N ARG A 181 13.56 20.69 -12.46
CA ARG A 181 13.43 22.11 -12.09
C ARG A 181 14.37 22.47 -10.93
N LEU A 182 14.39 21.66 -9.85
CA LEU A 182 15.29 21.86 -8.71
C LEU A 182 16.76 21.80 -9.12
N MET A 183 17.14 20.89 -10.01
CA MET A 183 18.51 20.81 -10.53
C MET A 183 18.89 22.08 -11.31
N THR A 184 17.99 22.58 -12.15
CA THR A 184 18.21 23.82 -12.92
C THR A 184 18.36 25.02 -12.00
N LEU A 185 17.50 25.15 -10.99
CA LEU A 185 17.58 26.23 -10.01
C LEU A 185 18.88 26.17 -9.20
N SER A 186 19.25 24.93 -8.72
CA SER A 186 20.50 24.73 -8.00
C SER A 186 21.74 25.11 -8.82
N ALA A 187 21.79 24.69 -10.09
CA ALA A 187 22.91 25.03 -10.97
C ALA A 187 23.04 26.55 -11.20
N ARG A 188 21.91 27.26 -11.34
CA ARG A 188 21.88 28.72 -11.47
C ARG A 188 22.32 29.40 -10.17
N ALA A 189 21.89 28.91 -9.01
CA ALA A 189 22.32 29.46 -7.72
C ALA A 189 23.83 29.27 -7.48
N GLU A 190 24.36 28.10 -7.79
CA GLU A 190 25.80 27.77 -7.67
C GLU A 190 26.63 28.65 -8.65
N ALA A 191 26.17 28.78 -9.91
CA ALA A 191 26.84 29.62 -10.86
C ALA A 191 26.86 31.09 -10.42
N ALA A 192 25.80 31.59 -9.79
CA ALA A 192 25.75 32.97 -9.26
C ALA A 192 26.74 33.18 -8.10
N ILE A 193 27.04 32.15 -7.31
CA ILE A 193 28.01 32.22 -6.22
C ILE A 193 29.44 32.19 -6.77
N ASP A 194 29.72 31.34 -7.77
CA ASP A 194 31.06 31.12 -8.30
C ASP A 194 31.56 32.30 -9.19
N TYR A 195 30.64 33.03 -9.85
CA TYR A 195 30.93 34.08 -10.81
C TYR A 195 30.51 35.50 -10.34
N ASP A 196 30.38 35.71 -9.04
CA ASP A 196 29.95 37.00 -8.44
C ASP A 196 30.90 38.18 -8.83
N ASP A 197 32.14 37.90 -9.25
CA ASP A 197 33.16 38.88 -9.64
C ASP A 197 33.18 39.21 -11.14
N GLU A 198 32.38 38.55 -11.98
CA GLU A 198 32.37 38.79 -13.43
C GLU A 198 31.09 39.53 -13.89
N ASP A 199 31.23 40.77 -14.39
CA ASP A 199 30.14 41.63 -14.90
C ASP A 199 29.22 41.02 -16.01
N SER A 200 29.52 39.80 -16.46
CA SER A 200 28.86 39.19 -17.63
C SER A 200 27.77 38.18 -17.32
N THR A 201 27.59 37.75 -16.05
CA THR A 201 26.60 36.72 -15.68
C THR A 201 25.82 37.10 -14.41
N GLN A 202 25.10 38.23 -14.45
CA GLN A 202 24.14 38.52 -13.37
C GLN A 202 22.99 37.54 -13.44
N VAL A 203 23.02 36.50 -12.55
CA VAL A 203 21.84 35.68 -12.32
C VAL A 203 20.81 36.53 -11.60
N ASP A 204 19.63 36.65 -12.18
CA ASP A 204 18.50 37.33 -11.56
C ASP A 204 18.02 36.53 -10.34
N ALA A 205 18.48 36.92 -9.15
CA ALA A 205 18.15 36.25 -7.88
C ALA A 205 16.66 36.36 -7.55
N GLU A 206 16.00 37.45 -7.96
CA GLU A 206 14.55 37.60 -7.78
C GLU A 206 13.77 36.64 -8.68
N ALA A 207 14.19 36.47 -9.94
CA ALA A 207 13.58 35.51 -10.84
C ALA A 207 13.78 34.06 -10.34
N LEU A 208 14.99 33.74 -9.82
CA LEU A 208 15.26 32.43 -9.23
C LEU A 208 14.36 32.15 -8.02
N ALA A 209 14.20 33.11 -7.13
CA ALA A 209 13.32 32.98 -5.98
C ALA A 209 11.84 32.91 -6.41
N GLY A 210 11.44 33.62 -7.43
CA GLY A 210 10.09 33.51 -8.02
C GLY A 210 9.79 32.11 -8.55
N GLU A 211 10.71 31.53 -9.34
CA GLU A 211 10.57 30.17 -9.88
C GLU A 211 10.55 29.11 -8.77
N ALA A 212 11.35 29.26 -7.71
CA ALA A 212 11.33 28.41 -6.54
C ALA A 212 10.00 28.52 -5.79
N GLY A 213 9.45 29.73 -5.66
CA GLY A 213 8.13 29.99 -5.08
C GLY A 213 6.98 29.35 -5.87
N GLU A 214 7.04 29.39 -7.20
CA GLU A 214 6.08 28.70 -8.07
C GLU A 214 6.14 27.18 -7.88
N LEU A 215 7.36 26.63 -7.81
CA LEU A 215 7.52 25.21 -7.55
C LEU A 215 6.97 24.82 -6.18
N ARG A 216 7.26 25.61 -5.15
CA ARG A 216 6.70 25.38 -3.80
C ARG A 216 5.18 25.38 -3.81
N ALA A 217 4.54 26.37 -4.45
CA ALA A 217 3.09 26.45 -4.54
C ALA A 217 2.47 25.21 -5.23
N GLU A 218 3.13 24.69 -6.27
CA GLU A 218 2.72 23.43 -6.91
C GLU A 218 2.83 22.24 -5.96
N LEU A 219 3.90 22.13 -5.18
CA LEU A 219 4.06 21.05 -4.18
C LEU A 219 2.97 21.15 -3.09
N GLU A 220 2.66 22.35 -2.62
CA GLU A 220 1.61 22.61 -1.64
C GLU A 220 0.22 22.24 -2.17
N GLU A 221 -0.07 22.49 -3.46
CA GLU A 221 -1.31 22.04 -4.12
C GLU A 221 -1.43 20.52 -4.09
N TRP A 222 -0.33 19.80 -4.35
CA TRP A 222 -0.33 18.33 -4.28
C TRP A 222 -0.51 17.80 -2.85
N LEU A 223 0.07 18.48 -1.87
CA LEU A 223 -0.08 18.14 -0.44
C LEU A 223 -1.50 18.39 0.09
N ALA A 224 -2.22 19.34 -0.50
CA ALA A 224 -3.62 19.62 -0.14
C ALA A 224 -4.61 18.55 -0.65
N ARG A 225 -4.21 17.67 -1.57
CA ARG A 225 -5.06 16.61 -2.10
C ARG A 225 -5.38 15.56 -1.03
N PRO A 226 -6.55 14.90 -1.10
CA PRO A 226 -6.86 13.76 -0.24
C PRO A 226 -5.78 12.67 -0.37
N ARG A 227 -5.43 12.02 0.74
CA ARG A 227 -4.34 11.03 0.78
C ARG A 227 -4.77 9.68 0.24
N ALA A 228 -3.82 8.95 -0.37
CA ALA A 228 -4.01 7.58 -0.84
C ALA A 228 -4.30 6.59 0.30
N ASP A 229 -3.82 6.90 1.51
CA ASP A 229 -4.00 6.04 2.69
C ASP A 229 -5.48 5.76 3.00
N LEU A 230 -6.38 6.72 2.73
CA LEU A 230 -7.82 6.54 2.89
C LEU A 230 -8.42 5.52 1.91
N LEU A 231 -7.91 5.50 0.67
CA LEU A 231 -8.30 4.48 -0.31
C LEU A 231 -7.79 3.11 0.08
N ARG A 232 -6.53 3.03 0.50
CA ARG A 232 -5.84 1.79 0.79
C ARG A 232 -6.34 1.13 2.06
N ASN A 233 -6.38 1.87 3.17
CA ASN A 233 -6.75 1.34 4.48
C ASN A 233 -8.27 1.22 4.65
N GLY A 234 -9.07 1.88 3.78
CA GLY A 234 -10.50 2.08 3.95
C GLY A 234 -10.82 3.25 4.89
N LEU A 235 -11.96 3.88 4.65
CA LEU A 235 -12.47 4.96 5.50
C LEU A 235 -13.04 4.40 6.79
N ARG A 236 -12.64 4.93 7.92
CA ARG A 236 -13.13 4.54 9.25
C ARG A 236 -14.48 5.18 9.52
N VAL A 237 -15.53 4.35 9.56
CA VAL A 237 -16.90 4.75 9.86
C VAL A 237 -17.26 4.27 11.25
N LEU A 238 -17.34 5.20 12.20
CA LEU A 238 -17.62 4.90 13.60
C LEU A 238 -19.11 5.05 13.91
N VAL A 239 -19.70 4.02 14.51
CA VAL A 239 -21.07 4.08 15.04
C VAL A 239 -21.03 4.43 16.51
N ALA A 240 -21.55 5.63 16.88
CA ALA A 240 -21.51 6.13 18.24
C ALA A 240 -22.86 6.72 18.69
N GLY A 241 -23.04 6.85 19.99
CA GLY A 241 -24.27 7.34 20.60
C GLY A 241 -24.47 6.81 22.02
N PRO A 242 -25.51 7.23 22.73
CA PRO A 242 -25.78 6.84 24.11
C PRO A 242 -26.01 5.32 24.27
N PRO A 243 -25.95 4.80 25.51
CA PRO A 243 -26.33 3.42 25.81
C PRO A 243 -27.73 3.08 25.25
N ASN A 244 -27.89 1.84 24.79
CA ASN A 244 -29.16 1.33 24.24
C ASN A 244 -29.73 2.08 23.02
N ALA A 245 -28.95 2.94 22.36
CA ALA A 245 -29.35 3.62 21.12
C ALA A 245 -29.52 2.68 19.91
N GLY A 246 -29.09 1.43 19.99
CA GLY A 246 -29.19 0.48 18.87
C GLY A 246 -27.93 0.42 17.99
N LYS A 247 -26.78 0.84 18.51
CA LYS A 247 -25.50 0.88 17.80
C LYS A 247 -25.13 -0.45 17.15
N SER A 248 -25.04 -1.53 17.95
CA SER A 248 -24.66 -2.86 17.44
C SER A 248 -25.69 -3.46 16.48
N SER A 249 -26.98 -3.17 16.69
CA SER A 249 -28.03 -3.61 15.74
C SER A 249 -27.86 -2.92 14.39
N LEU A 250 -27.63 -1.61 14.38
CA LEU A 250 -27.39 -0.85 13.16
C LEU A 250 -26.07 -1.27 12.50
N PHE A 251 -25.02 -1.46 13.29
CA PHE A 251 -23.73 -1.97 12.81
C PHE A 251 -23.91 -3.29 12.05
N ASN A 252 -24.58 -4.28 12.66
CA ASN A 252 -24.86 -5.56 12.02
C ASN A 252 -25.67 -5.40 10.74
N ALA A 253 -26.74 -4.58 10.76
CA ALA A 253 -27.57 -4.33 9.58
C ALA A 253 -26.79 -3.66 8.42
N LEU A 254 -25.77 -2.87 8.71
CA LEU A 254 -24.89 -2.28 7.70
C LEU A 254 -23.87 -3.29 7.14
N VAL A 255 -23.44 -4.27 7.95
CA VAL A 255 -22.38 -5.25 7.60
C VAL A 255 -22.97 -6.52 6.96
N GLU A 256 -24.16 -7.00 7.38
CA GLU A 256 -24.72 -8.30 6.95
C GLU A 256 -25.17 -8.34 5.48
N ASP A 257 -25.62 -7.24 4.92
CA ASP A 257 -26.18 -7.17 3.54
C ASP A 257 -25.12 -7.12 2.43
N ASP A 258 -23.91 -6.68 2.75
CA ASP A 258 -22.79 -6.71 1.81
C ASP A 258 -21.94 -7.95 2.12
N LYS A 259 -21.61 -8.71 1.08
CA LYS A 259 -20.61 -9.78 1.21
C LYS A 259 -19.35 -9.13 1.76
N ALA A 260 -19.23 -9.12 3.10
CA ALA A 260 -18.01 -8.75 3.77
C ALA A 260 -16.91 -9.51 3.05
N ILE A 261 -15.98 -8.80 2.43
CA ILE A 261 -14.71 -9.40 2.04
C ILE A 261 -14.03 -9.62 3.38
N VAL A 262 -14.41 -10.72 4.05
CA VAL A 262 -13.86 -11.12 5.33
C VAL A 262 -12.50 -11.71 5.00
N THR A 263 -11.51 -10.87 4.83
CA THR A 263 -10.15 -11.30 5.16
C THR A 263 -10.12 -11.38 6.68
N ALA A 264 -10.23 -12.62 7.18
CA ALA A 264 -10.08 -12.89 8.59
C ALA A 264 -8.68 -12.47 9.02
N ILE A 265 -8.52 -11.24 9.46
CA ILE A 265 -7.36 -10.83 10.24
C ILE A 265 -7.56 -11.46 11.63
N ALA A 266 -7.08 -12.69 11.75
CA ALA A 266 -6.99 -13.37 13.02
C ALA A 266 -6.00 -12.60 13.90
N GLY A 267 -6.48 -11.86 14.89
CA GLY A 267 -5.56 -11.27 15.85
C GLY A 267 -6.04 -10.14 16.76
N THR A 268 -7.29 -9.66 16.69
CA THR A 268 -7.75 -8.63 17.63
C THR A 268 -8.87 -9.14 18.53
N THR A 269 -8.47 -9.83 19.58
CA THR A 269 -9.35 -10.22 20.69
C THR A 269 -9.38 -9.08 21.70
N ARG A 270 -10.57 -8.60 22.00
CA ARG A 270 -11.12 -8.07 23.26
C ARG A 270 -11.63 -6.63 23.36
N ASP A 271 -11.35 -5.67 22.46
CA ASP A 271 -11.67 -4.29 22.84
C ASP A 271 -12.43 -3.40 21.84
N VAL A 272 -12.33 -3.59 20.53
CA VAL A 272 -13.08 -2.83 19.51
C VAL A 272 -13.37 -3.77 18.33
N ILE A 273 -14.61 -3.79 17.87
CA ILE A 273 -14.98 -4.57 16.68
C ILE A 273 -14.75 -3.68 15.47
N GLU A 274 -13.74 -4.02 14.67
CA GLU A 274 -13.46 -3.40 13.37
C GLU A 274 -13.74 -4.42 12.28
N VAL A 275 -14.64 -4.08 11.35
CA VAL A 275 -15.01 -4.97 10.24
C VAL A 275 -14.77 -4.27 8.93
N PRO A 276 -13.84 -4.76 8.09
CA PRO A 276 -13.68 -4.25 6.72
C PRO A 276 -14.87 -4.66 5.87
N VAL A 277 -15.45 -3.71 5.16
CA VAL A 277 -16.58 -3.92 4.25
C VAL A 277 -16.36 -3.11 2.98
N ALA A 278 -16.85 -3.60 1.85
CA ALA A 278 -16.86 -2.85 0.59
C ALA A 278 -18.29 -2.48 0.23
N ILE A 279 -18.69 -1.24 0.44
CA ILE A 279 -20.02 -0.74 0.10
C ILE A 279 -19.90 0.12 -1.17
N GLY A 280 -20.69 -0.19 -2.22
CA GLY A 280 -20.70 0.58 -3.46
C GLY A 280 -19.33 0.76 -4.13
N GLY A 281 -18.40 -0.19 -3.91
CA GLY A 281 -17.05 -0.12 -4.45
C GLY A 281 -16.07 0.75 -3.63
N ILE A 282 -16.48 1.24 -2.46
CA ILE A 282 -15.64 1.98 -1.51
C ILE A 282 -15.29 1.04 -0.35
N SER A 283 -14.00 0.95 -0.02
CA SER A 283 -13.52 0.22 1.16
C SER A 283 -13.79 1.04 2.42
N LEU A 284 -14.51 0.46 3.38
CA LEU A 284 -14.82 1.07 4.67
C LEU A 284 -14.35 0.14 5.79
N ILE A 285 -13.91 0.71 6.90
CA ILE A 285 -13.72 -0.01 8.17
C ILE A 285 -14.85 0.43 9.09
N MET A 286 -15.84 -0.45 9.25
CA MET A 286 -16.92 -0.22 10.20
C MET A 286 -16.43 -0.48 11.63
N VAL A 287 -16.65 0.49 12.54
CA VAL A 287 -16.16 0.43 13.92
C VAL A 287 -17.36 0.54 14.87
N ASP A 288 -17.53 -0.46 15.76
CA ASP A 288 -18.56 -0.44 16.78
C ASP A 288 -17.98 -0.06 18.15
N THR A 289 -18.53 0.97 18.78
CA THR A 289 -18.17 1.38 20.15
C THR A 289 -18.81 0.52 21.23
N ALA A 290 -19.79 -0.31 20.93
CA ALA A 290 -20.50 -1.13 21.91
C ALA A 290 -19.66 -2.31 22.44
N GLY A 291 -18.53 -2.66 21.80
CA GLY A 291 -17.55 -3.60 22.34
C GLY A 291 -16.82 -3.09 23.59
N ILE A 292 -16.91 -1.79 23.87
CA ILE A 292 -16.42 -1.16 25.10
C ILE A 292 -17.51 -1.35 26.16
N ARG A 293 -17.49 -2.49 26.85
CA ARG A 293 -18.42 -2.78 27.94
C ARG A 293 -18.28 -1.71 29.03
N GLU A 294 -19.39 -1.05 29.37
CA GLU A 294 -19.58 -0.40 30.64
C GLU A 294 -19.38 -1.44 31.76
N SER A 295 -18.25 -1.39 32.44
CA SER A 295 -18.07 -2.10 33.71
C SER A 295 -18.28 -1.04 34.79
N ASP A 296 -19.09 -1.38 35.78
CA ASP A 296 -19.45 -0.56 36.97
C ASP A 296 -18.26 -0.32 37.93
N ASP A 297 -17.01 -0.18 37.45
CA ASP A 297 -15.80 -0.04 38.25
C ASP A 297 -14.97 1.19 37.82
N PRO A 298 -14.13 1.79 38.67
CA PRO A 298 -13.50 3.13 38.55
C PRO A 298 -12.55 3.33 37.35
N ILE A 299 -12.68 2.54 36.28
CA ILE A 299 -12.01 2.65 34.96
C ILE A 299 -12.82 3.56 33.99
N GLU A 300 -13.84 4.26 34.47
CA GLU A 300 -14.75 5.12 33.67
C GLU A 300 -13.97 6.19 32.86
N SER A 301 -12.91 6.74 33.45
CA SER A 301 -12.06 7.73 32.77
C SER A 301 -11.27 7.15 31.57
N GLU A 302 -10.89 5.89 31.63
CA GLU A 302 -10.15 5.22 30.52
C GLU A 302 -11.09 4.86 29.36
N GLY A 303 -12.32 4.45 29.67
CA GLY A 303 -13.36 4.19 28.67
C GLY A 303 -13.75 5.45 27.88
N ILE A 304 -13.92 6.59 28.57
CA ILE A 304 -14.22 7.88 27.94
C ILE A 304 -13.03 8.35 27.08
N ALA A 305 -11.81 8.27 27.60
CA ALA A 305 -10.61 8.63 26.83
C ALA A 305 -10.44 7.75 25.58
N ARG A 306 -10.82 6.47 25.65
CA ARG A 306 -10.79 5.54 24.51
C ARG A 306 -11.86 5.91 23.49
N ALA A 307 -13.10 6.22 23.92
CA ALA A 307 -14.17 6.66 23.04
C ALA A 307 -13.80 7.95 22.29
N ILE A 308 -13.20 8.93 22.99
CA ILE A 308 -12.72 10.17 22.37
C ILE A 308 -11.67 9.87 21.31
N ARG A 309 -10.67 9.04 21.60
CA ARG A 309 -9.65 8.65 20.61
C ARG A 309 -10.25 7.97 19.38
N GLN A 310 -11.29 7.15 19.55
CA GLN A 310 -11.97 6.51 18.40
C GLN A 310 -12.76 7.52 17.56
N ILE A 311 -13.40 8.50 18.19
CA ILE A 311 -14.08 9.59 17.52
C ILE A 311 -13.07 10.44 16.72
N GLU A 312 -11.94 10.78 17.32
CA GLU A 312 -10.86 11.53 16.63
C GLU A 312 -10.24 10.77 15.47
N ALA A 313 -10.13 9.44 15.59
CA ALA A 313 -9.58 8.56 14.55
C ALA A 313 -10.56 8.21 13.43
N ALA A 314 -11.85 8.51 13.60
CA ALA A 314 -12.86 8.24 12.58
C ALA A 314 -12.79 9.27 11.45
N ASP A 315 -13.06 8.81 10.22
CA ASP A 315 -13.22 9.69 9.04
C ASP A 315 -14.68 10.16 8.90
N LEU A 316 -15.62 9.30 9.30
CA LEU A 316 -17.06 9.57 9.33
C LEU A 316 -17.68 9.03 10.61
N LEU A 317 -18.47 9.86 11.28
CA LEU A 317 -19.18 9.50 12.51
C LEU A 317 -20.68 9.33 12.22
N LEU A 318 -21.23 8.16 12.54
CA LEU A 318 -22.69 7.93 12.59
C LEU A 318 -23.16 8.14 14.04
N TRP A 319 -23.83 9.27 14.30
CA TRP A 319 -24.29 9.62 15.62
C TRP A 319 -25.74 9.23 15.86
N LEU A 320 -26.00 8.37 16.86
CA LEU A 320 -27.32 7.83 17.20
C LEU A 320 -27.93 8.51 18.45
N GLY A 321 -27.40 9.64 18.87
CA GLY A 321 -27.89 10.41 20.01
C GLY A 321 -28.64 11.69 19.61
N SER A 322 -28.98 12.49 20.61
CA SER A 322 -29.59 13.79 20.37
C SER A 322 -28.59 14.77 19.73
N PRO A 323 -29.06 15.74 18.91
CA PRO A 323 -28.18 16.74 18.30
C PRO A 323 -27.39 17.57 19.32
N GLY A 324 -27.97 17.80 20.50
CA GLY A 324 -27.34 18.61 21.59
C GLY A 324 -26.17 17.90 22.28
N GLU A 325 -26.04 16.58 22.15
CA GLU A 325 -24.99 15.75 22.75
C GLU A 325 -23.94 15.30 21.73
N MET A 326 -24.02 15.82 20.52
CA MET A 326 -23.12 15.48 19.43
C MET A 326 -21.68 15.91 19.73
N PRO A 327 -20.70 15.01 19.60
CA PRO A 327 -19.31 15.40 19.76
C PRO A 327 -18.84 16.30 18.61
N ILE A 328 -17.78 17.06 18.85
CA ILE A 328 -17.14 17.85 17.80
C ILE A 328 -16.39 16.87 16.86
N HIS A 329 -16.83 16.80 15.61
CA HIS A 329 -16.17 16.01 14.58
C HIS A 329 -16.37 16.66 13.22
N ARG A 330 -15.41 16.48 12.30
CA ARG A 330 -15.41 17.12 10.96
C ARG A 330 -16.51 16.62 10.02
N LYS A 331 -16.95 15.37 10.19
CA LYS A 331 -17.98 14.72 9.34
C LYS A 331 -18.88 13.86 10.21
N ILE A 332 -20.14 14.30 10.40
CA ILE A 332 -21.15 13.59 11.20
C ILE A 332 -22.40 13.38 10.36
N LEU A 333 -22.90 12.15 10.38
CA LEU A 333 -24.26 11.83 9.96
C LEU A 333 -25.14 11.57 11.18
N LEU A 334 -26.16 12.37 11.36
CA LEU A 334 -27.14 12.17 12.42
C LEU A 334 -28.13 11.09 11.99
N VAL A 335 -28.18 10.00 12.76
CA VAL A 335 -29.02 8.83 12.50
C VAL A 335 -30.08 8.74 13.61
N HIS A 336 -31.32 8.61 13.22
CA HIS A 336 -32.42 8.34 14.15
C HIS A 336 -32.76 6.84 14.12
N PRO A 337 -32.29 6.07 15.11
CA PRO A 337 -32.50 4.63 15.18
C PRO A 337 -33.94 4.28 15.60
N LYS A 338 -34.33 3.01 15.44
CA LYS A 338 -35.64 2.46 15.88
C LYS A 338 -36.83 3.19 15.26
N ALA A 339 -36.77 3.49 13.96
CA ALA A 339 -37.85 4.16 13.20
C ALA A 339 -39.20 3.45 13.32
N ASP A 340 -39.19 2.13 13.49
CA ASP A 340 -40.37 1.26 13.73
C ASP A 340 -41.13 1.58 15.01
N LEU A 341 -40.53 2.25 15.99
CA LEU A 341 -41.19 2.63 17.25
C LEU A 341 -41.89 4.01 17.22
N GLY A 342 -41.92 4.66 16.07
CA GLY A 342 -42.77 5.83 15.81
C GLY A 342 -42.38 7.15 16.45
N GLN A 343 -41.23 7.24 17.14
CA GLN A 343 -40.72 8.49 17.73
C GLN A 343 -39.81 9.23 16.74
N SER A 344 -40.21 10.42 16.30
CA SER A 344 -39.35 11.28 15.48
C SER A 344 -39.23 12.65 16.12
N SER A 345 -37.99 13.13 16.35
CA SER A 345 -37.77 14.45 16.97
C SER A 345 -36.83 15.38 16.16
N ALA A 346 -36.27 14.96 15.03
CA ALA A 346 -35.37 15.82 14.26
C ALA A 346 -35.61 15.70 12.75
N GLU A 347 -35.96 16.79 12.09
CA GLU A 347 -36.20 16.87 10.62
C GLU A 347 -34.95 16.56 9.77
N ALA A 348 -33.73 16.64 10.34
CA ALA A 348 -32.47 16.46 9.60
C ALA A 348 -31.83 15.07 9.79
N ALA A 349 -32.45 14.16 10.53
CA ALA A 349 -31.89 12.84 10.83
C ALA A 349 -32.35 11.79 9.81
N ILE A 350 -31.44 10.91 9.42
CA ILE A 350 -31.77 9.72 8.62
C ILE A 350 -32.44 8.72 9.54
N ARG A 351 -33.70 8.39 9.25
CA ARG A 351 -34.48 7.45 10.05
C ARG A 351 -34.19 6.02 9.64
N VAL A 352 -33.83 5.15 10.58
CA VAL A 352 -33.51 3.76 10.30
C VAL A 352 -34.11 2.82 11.34
N SER A 353 -34.50 1.64 10.90
CA SER A 353 -34.80 0.50 11.76
C SER A 353 -33.94 -0.68 11.35
N ALA A 354 -32.99 -1.07 12.20
CA ALA A 354 -32.17 -2.26 11.99
C ALA A 354 -32.99 -3.56 12.01
N THR A 355 -34.17 -3.54 12.64
CA THR A 355 -35.05 -4.72 12.77
C THR A 355 -35.89 -4.95 11.51
N THR A 356 -36.42 -3.88 10.90
CA THR A 356 -37.31 -3.95 9.72
C THR A 356 -36.54 -3.71 8.41
N GLY A 357 -35.31 -3.18 8.47
CA GLY A 357 -34.53 -2.74 7.31
C GLY A 357 -34.94 -1.35 6.78
N GLU A 358 -35.96 -0.71 7.37
CA GLU A 358 -36.41 0.62 6.95
C GLU A 358 -35.27 1.64 7.02
N GLY A 359 -35.02 2.39 5.95
CA GLY A 359 -34.06 3.47 5.87
C GLY A 359 -32.58 3.02 5.85
N VAL A 360 -32.27 1.73 5.94
CA VAL A 360 -30.87 1.23 5.92
C VAL A 360 -30.25 1.49 4.54
N ALA A 361 -30.98 1.31 3.46
CA ALA A 361 -30.51 1.59 2.11
C ALA A 361 -30.20 3.09 1.90
N ASP A 362 -31.05 3.97 2.41
CA ASP A 362 -30.86 5.43 2.33
C ASP A 362 -29.63 5.86 3.15
N LEU A 363 -29.44 5.27 4.32
CA LEU A 363 -28.24 5.51 5.14
C LEU A 363 -26.98 5.07 4.42
N ARG A 364 -26.98 3.89 3.78
CA ARG A 364 -25.85 3.41 2.97
C ARG A 364 -25.51 4.36 1.83
N GLU A 365 -26.52 4.80 1.08
CA GLU A 365 -26.31 5.78 0.00
C GLU A 365 -25.70 7.07 0.55
N ARG A 366 -26.18 7.55 1.70
CA ARG A 366 -25.63 8.75 2.33
C ARG A 366 -24.20 8.55 2.81
N ILE A 367 -23.87 7.40 3.41
CA ILE A 367 -22.49 7.03 3.76
C ILE A 367 -21.60 7.07 2.52
N LEU A 368 -22.04 6.50 1.39
CA LEU A 368 -21.29 6.51 0.15
C LEU A 368 -21.04 7.90 -0.39
N VAL A 369 -22.03 8.78 -0.35
CA VAL A 369 -21.88 10.18 -0.80
C VAL A 369 -20.84 10.92 0.04
N GLU A 370 -20.91 10.79 1.37
CA GLU A 370 -19.95 11.43 2.28
C GLU A 370 -18.55 10.82 2.15
N ALA A 371 -18.47 9.50 2.03
CA ALA A 371 -17.21 8.77 1.82
C ALA A 371 -16.54 9.16 0.50
N ALA A 372 -17.30 9.23 -0.59
CA ALA A 372 -16.79 9.66 -1.90
C ALA A 372 -16.21 11.08 -1.86
N GLY A 373 -16.77 11.96 -1.03
CA GLY A 373 -16.25 13.33 -0.83
C GLY A 373 -14.93 13.40 -0.05
N LEU A 374 -14.57 12.34 0.67
CA LEU A 374 -13.30 12.23 1.44
C LEU A 374 -12.19 11.54 0.65
N LEU A 375 -12.55 10.79 -0.38
CA LEU A 375 -11.60 10.05 -1.21
C LEU A 375 -11.02 10.91 -2.34
N PRO A 376 -9.79 10.62 -2.80
CA PRO A 376 -9.25 11.23 -3.99
C PRO A 376 -10.16 11.00 -5.21
N ALA A 377 -10.30 12.01 -6.05
CA ALA A 377 -11.02 11.85 -7.32
C ALA A 377 -10.36 10.74 -8.18
N PRO A 378 -11.13 9.95 -8.94
CA PRO A 378 -10.63 8.76 -9.64
C PRO A 378 -9.44 8.98 -10.57
N ASN A 379 -9.22 10.22 -11.04
CA ASN A 379 -8.14 10.58 -11.96
C ASN A 379 -7.00 11.35 -11.29
N LEU A 380 -7.08 11.58 -9.97
CA LEU A 380 -6.05 12.27 -9.21
C LEU A 380 -5.05 11.27 -8.65
N ILE A 381 -3.76 11.55 -8.86
CA ILE A 381 -2.69 10.84 -8.16
C ILE A 381 -2.70 11.33 -6.72
N ALA A 382 -2.95 10.41 -5.80
CA ALA A 382 -2.92 10.68 -4.37
C ALA A 382 -1.58 10.21 -3.79
N LEU A 383 -1.06 10.98 -2.83
CA LEU A 383 0.19 10.66 -2.14
C LEU A 383 -0.10 9.79 -0.91
N ASN A 384 0.73 8.78 -0.67
CA ASN A 384 0.75 8.11 0.63
C ASN A 384 1.49 8.96 1.67
N TYR A 385 1.43 8.53 2.96
CA TYR A 385 2.03 9.28 4.07
C TYR A 385 3.51 9.58 3.85
N ARG A 386 4.31 8.59 3.43
CA ARG A 386 5.75 8.75 3.18
C ARG A 386 6.03 9.77 2.06
N GLN A 387 5.33 9.61 0.94
CA GLN A 387 5.47 10.49 -0.22
C GLN A 387 5.09 11.93 0.13
N ALA A 388 3.97 12.10 0.87
CA ALA A 388 3.53 13.41 1.33
C ALA A 388 4.52 14.04 2.32
N THR A 389 5.10 13.26 3.23
CA THR A 389 6.13 13.76 4.16
C THR A 389 7.37 14.24 3.38
N ALA A 390 7.88 13.43 2.46
CA ALA A 390 9.05 13.83 1.67
C ALA A 390 8.77 15.05 0.78
N LEU A 391 7.55 15.15 0.22
CA LEU A 391 7.15 16.31 -0.57
C LEU A 391 6.99 17.57 0.31
N GLY A 392 6.49 17.40 1.54
CA GLY A 392 6.39 18.46 2.54
C GLY A 392 7.76 19.01 2.96
N ASP A 393 8.73 18.10 3.18
CA ASP A 393 10.10 18.49 3.47
C ASP A 393 10.72 19.29 2.33
N ALA A 394 10.41 18.93 1.06
CA ALA A 394 10.88 19.69 -0.10
C ALA A 394 10.22 21.08 -0.16
N ALA A 395 8.91 21.19 0.07
CA ALA A 395 8.20 22.47 0.11
C ALA A 395 8.72 23.38 1.25
N LEU A 396 8.93 22.78 2.44
CA LEU A 396 9.48 23.50 3.59
C LEU A 396 10.89 24.03 3.31
N ALA A 397 11.77 23.23 2.71
CA ALA A 397 13.11 23.68 2.34
C ALA A 397 13.07 24.87 1.37
N LEU A 398 12.10 24.91 0.44
CA LEU A 398 11.95 26.04 -0.49
C LEU A 398 11.47 27.33 0.19
N GLU A 399 10.99 27.32 1.44
CA GLU A 399 10.69 28.52 2.22
C GLU A 399 11.94 29.34 2.55
N ASP A 400 13.10 28.69 2.61
CA ASP A 400 14.37 29.34 2.93
C ASP A 400 15.09 29.94 1.72
N VAL A 401 14.51 29.86 0.53
CA VAL A 401 15.04 30.52 -0.69
C VAL A 401 14.93 32.04 -0.53
N ARG A 402 16.07 32.74 -0.55
CA ARG A 402 16.17 34.17 -0.31
C ARG A 402 17.00 34.87 -1.39
N PRO A 403 16.42 35.79 -2.16
CA PRO A 403 17.17 36.51 -3.17
C PRO A 403 18.41 37.27 -2.65
N SER A 404 18.36 37.69 -1.37
CA SER A 404 19.42 38.43 -0.69
C SER A 404 20.61 37.58 -0.21
N ASP A 405 20.46 36.22 -0.23
CA ASP A 405 21.50 35.30 0.25
C ASP A 405 21.53 34.05 -0.64
N LEU A 406 22.43 34.08 -1.62
CA LEU A 406 22.56 33.01 -2.61
C LEU A 406 23.11 31.69 -1.98
N VAL A 407 23.92 31.82 -0.91
CA VAL A 407 24.48 30.63 -0.22
C VAL A 407 23.37 29.87 0.49
N LEU A 408 22.52 30.56 1.25
CA LEU A 408 21.33 29.96 1.86
C LEU A 408 20.38 29.41 0.81
N THR A 409 20.20 30.13 -0.31
CA THR A 409 19.36 29.68 -1.44
C THR A 409 19.89 28.37 -2.05
N ALA A 410 21.20 28.24 -2.28
CA ALA A 410 21.80 27.03 -2.80
C ALA A 410 21.62 25.84 -1.82
N GLU A 411 21.75 26.09 -0.52
CA GLU A 411 21.52 25.07 0.51
C GLU A 411 20.05 24.64 0.58
N ALA A 412 19.11 25.58 0.53
CA ALA A 412 17.68 25.32 0.48
C ALA A 412 17.28 24.45 -0.72
N LEU A 413 17.78 24.79 -1.92
CA LEU A 413 17.55 24.02 -3.14
C LEU A 413 18.17 22.62 -3.07
N ARG A 414 19.35 22.47 -2.45
CA ARG A 414 19.99 21.19 -2.22
C ARG A 414 19.17 20.32 -1.26
N ALA A 415 18.67 20.90 -0.17
CA ALA A 415 17.79 20.22 0.79
C ALA A 415 16.47 19.78 0.14
N ALA A 416 15.84 20.66 -0.65
CA ALA A 416 14.62 20.33 -1.40
C ALA A 416 14.85 19.18 -2.39
N ARG A 417 16.00 19.16 -3.10
CA ARG A 417 16.37 18.06 -4.00
C ARG A 417 16.57 16.76 -3.26
N ALA A 418 17.26 16.76 -2.11
CA ALA A 418 17.46 15.57 -1.29
C ALA A 418 16.12 15.01 -0.77
N ALA A 419 15.17 15.89 -0.43
CA ALA A 419 13.81 15.50 -0.06
C ALA A 419 13.06 14.86 -1.25
N MET A 420 13.20 15.42 -2.44
CA MET A 420 12.61 14.86 -3.67
C MET A 420 13.19 13.51 -4.05
N ASP A 421 14.51 13.29 -3.87
CA ASP A 421 15.16 12.01 -4.10
C ASP A 421 14.60 10.90 -3.17
N ARG A 422 14.12 11.24 -1.96
CA ARG A 422 13.42 10.30 -1.08
C ARG A 422 12.03 9.90 -1.60
N VAL A 423 11.36 10.75 -2.38
CA VAL A 423 10.05 10.39 -2.98
C VAL A 423 10.19 9.16 -3.87
N THR A 424 11.18 9.14 -4.75
CA THR A 424 11.44 8.06 -5.73
C THR A 424 12.34 6.95 -5.21
N GLY A 425 12.92 7.11 -4.01
CA GLY A 425 13.81 6.11 -3.39
C GLY A 425 15.24 6.13 -3.90
N ARG A 426 15.72 7.27 -4.42
CA ARG A 426 17.11 7.43 -4.88
C ARG A 426 18.11 7.58 -3.73
N SER A 427 17.64 7.90 -2.52
CA SER A 427 18.47 8.08 -1.33
C SER A 427 17.71 7.75 -0.05
N GLY A 428 18.42 7.19 0.95
CA GLY A 428 17.96 7.12 2.34
C GLY A 428 16.78 6.18 2.62
N VAL A 429 16.67 5.04 1.94
CA VAL A 429 15.47 4.18 2.00
C VAL A 429 15.74 2.73 2.43
N GLU A 430 16.95 2.38 2.86
CA GLU A 430 17.33 0.97 3.15
C GLU A 430 16.39 0.29 4.17
N ASP A 431 16.14 0.91 5.31
CA ASP A 431 15.23 0.36 6.34
C ASP A 431 13.78 0.23 5.83
N LEU A 432 13.38 1.11 4.90
CA LEU A 432 12.05 1.11 4.32
C LEU A 432 11.88 -0.01 3.29
N LEU A 433 12.94 -0.33 2.53
CA LEU A 433 12.90 -1.38 1.51
C LEU A 433 12.58 -2.74 2.13
N ASP A 434 13.18 -3.05 3.28
CA ASP A 434 12.92 -4.32 3.97
C ASP A 434 11.46 -4.43 4.44
N ALA A 435 10.90 -3.34 4.97
CA ALA A 435 9.50 -3.28 5.39
C ALA A 435 8.53 -3.35 4.19
N LEU A 436 8.87 -2.69 3.08
CA LEU A 436 8.03 -2.71 1.87
C LEU A 436 8.06 -4.08 1.21
N PHE A 437 9.26 -4.62 0.94
CA PHE A 437 9.38 -5.89 0.23
C PHE A 437 8.93 -7.08 1.07
N GLY A 438 9.07 -7.02 2.40
CA GLY A 438 8.53 -8.02 3.32
C GLY A 438 7.00 -8.19 3.27
N ARG A 439 6.26 -7.22 2.70
CA ARG A 439 4.80 -7.31 2.49
C ARG A 439 4.42 -8.12 1.25
N PHE A 440 5.34 -8.29 0.30
CA PHE A 440 5.07 -9.06 -0.90
C PHE A 440 5.04 -10.56 -0.59
N CYS A 441 4.21 -11.28 -1.34
CA CYS A 441 4.22 -12.75 -1.30
C CYS A 441 5.55 -13.31 -1.84
N LEU A 442 5.88 -14.55 -1.47
CA LEU A 442 6.93 -15.34 -2.09
C LEU A 442 6.77 -15.33 -3.62
N GLY A 443 7.84 -15.08 -4.36
CA GLY A 443 7.81 -15.06 -5.82
C GLY A 443 7.38 -13.73 -6.46
N LYS A 444 7.26 -12.68 -5.65
CA LYS A 444 6.98 -11.31 -6.10
C LYS A 444 8.11 -10.37 -5.71
#